data_c7606b13e241f48593ece2d98b5bbea7
#
_entry.id   c7606b13e241f48593ece2d98b5bbea7
#
_cell.length_a   1.000
_cell.length_b   1.000
_cell.length_c   1.000
_cell.angle_alpha   90.00
_cell.angle_beta   90.00
_cell.angle_gamma   90.00
#
_symmetry.space_group_name_H-M   'P 1'
#
loop_
_entity.id
_entity.type
_entity.pdbx_description
1 polymer ?
#
loop_
_entity_poly.entity_id
_entity_poly.type
_entity_poly.pdbx_seq_one_letter_code
_entity_poly.pdbx_strand_id
1 'polypeptide(L)'
;MKIIEYEERYLEDVKDLLVELEEYILTIDKDELDQLHPEYREKMAILDLKELEENNGKCFLAVEDNKAIGLIMGTIIQYDENDYLDYKCPKSGEITELIVTTKIRSTGVGQALMNKMEEYFKYLGCEYIFVDVFAYNQKGINFYNKQGYHPRMHIGIKKI
;
A
#
# COMPACT_ATOMS: atom_id res chain seq x y z
N MET A 1 2.90 -20.79 -3.21
CA MET A 1 2.55 -19.36 -3.29
C MET A 1 2.80 -18.84 -4.70
N LYS A 2 1.93 -17.97 -5.24
CA LYS A 2 2.06 -17.27 -6.53
C LYS A 2 1.72 -15.80 -6.32
N ILE A 3 2.38 -14.89 -7.07
CA ILE A 3 1.96 -13.48 -7.15
C ILE A 3 1.15 -13.32 -8.44
N ILE A 4 -0.08 -12.85 -8.30
CA ILE A 4 -1.01 -12.62 -9.42
C ILE A 4 -1.57 -11.20 -9.37
N GLU A 5 -2.06 -10.69 -10.49
CA GLU A 5 -2.90 -9.50 -10.49
C GLU A 5 -4.26 -9.83 -9.85
N TYR A 6 -4.88 -8.85 -9.21
CA TYR A 6 -6.20 -9.02 -8.59
C TYR A 6 -7.23 -9.57 -9.58
N GLU A 7 -8.04 -10.50 -9.10
CA GLU A 7 -9.22 -11.05 -9.76
C GLU A 7 -10.41 -10.97 -8.79
N GLU A 8 -11.61 -10.67 -9.28
CA GLU A 8 -12.83 -10.45 -8.48
C GLU A 8 -13.15 -11.58 -7.49
N ARG A 9 -12.80 -12.82 -7.84
CA ARG A 9 -12.98 -13.99 -6.95
C ARG A 9 -12.24 -13.88 -5.61
N TYR A 10 -11.27 -12.98 -5.49
CA TYR A 10 -10.52 -12.72 -4.25
C TYR A 10 -11.00 -11.49 -3.49
N LEU A 11 -12.13 -10.88 -3.89
CA LEU A 11 -12.62 -9.65 -3.25
C LEU A 11 -12.81 -9.82 -1.73
N GLU A 12 -13.37 -10.94 -1.28
CA GLU A 12 -13.56 -11.18 0.15
C GLU A 12 -12.23 -11.33 0.91
N ASP A 13 -11.23 -11.97 0.29
CA ASP A 13 -9.88 -12.04 0.87
C ASP A 13 -9.23 -10.65 0.95
N VAL A 14 -9.41 -9.80 -0.06
CA VAL A 14 -8.92 -8.41 -0.07
C VAL A 14 -9.56 -7.60 1.05
N LYS A 15 -10.88 -7.69 1.23
CA LYS A 15 -11.59 -7.05 2.34
C LYS A 15 -11.04 -7.47 3.70
N ASP A 16 -10.81 -8.78 3.90
CA ASP A 16 -10.27 -9.30 5.16
C ASP A 16 -8.83 -8.84 5.41
N LEU A 17 -8.00 -8.78 4.36
CA LEU A 17 -6.62 -8.29 4.46
C LEU A 17 -6.56 -6.79 4.79
N LEU A 18 -7.43 -5.96 4.19
CA LEU A 18 -7.50 -4.53 4.51
C LEU A 18 -7.97 -4.30 5.96
N VAL A 19 -8.93 -5.09 6.45
CA VAL A 19 -9.32 -5.03 7.87
C VAL A 19 -8.14 -5.41 8.77
N GLU A 20 -7.40 -6.48 8.45
CA GLU A 20 -6.20 -6.89 9.22
C GLU A 20 -5.12 -5.79 9.22
N LEU A 21 -4.99 -5.04 8.12
CA LEU A 21 -4.07 -3.91 8.03
C LEU A 21 -4.53 -2.77 8.95
N GLU A 22 -5.80 -2.38 8.86
CA GLU A 22 -6.37 -1.30 9.69
C GLU A 22 -6.30 -1.64 11.18
N GLU A 23 -6.63 -2.88 11.56
CA GLU A 23 -6.45 -3.35 12.93
C GLU A 23 -5.01 -3.23 13.42
N TYR A 24 -4.03 -3.48 12.53
CA TYR A 24 -2.62 -3.28 12.86
C TYR A 24 -2.29 -1.78 13.00
N ILE A 25 -2.78 -0.92 12.11
CA ILE A 25 -2.59 0.54 12.18
C ILE A 25 -3.09 1.07 13.52
N LEU A 26 -4.28 0.67 13.96
CA LEU A 26 -4.84 1.06 15.26
C LEU A 26 -3.93 0.70 16.44
N THR A 27 -3.10 -0.35 16.32
CA THR A 27 -2.14 -0.70 17.38
C THR A 27 -0.92 0.21 17.45
N ILE A 28 -0.62 0.94 16.38
CA ILE A 28 0.58 1.79 16.27
C ILE A 28 0.25 3.29 16.18
N ASP A 29 -0.99 3.66 15.89
CA ASP A 29 -1.44 5.05 15.92
C ASP A 29 -1.54 5.52 17.38
N LYS A 30 -0.57 6.35 17.80
CA LYS A 30 -0.54 6.92 19.16
C LYS A 30 -1.38 8.17 19.31
N ASP A 31 -1.80 8.75 18.20
CA ASP A 31 -2.60 9.96 18.18
C ASP A 31 -4.10 9.64 18.20
N GLU A 32 -4.47 8.36 18.06
CA GLU A 32 -5.84 7.84 18.08
C GLU A 32 -6.75 8.54 17.05
N LEU A 33 -6.21 8.82 15.85
CA LEU A 33 -6.94 9.47 14.78
C LEU A 33 -7.53 8.47 13.77
N ASP A 34 -6.91 7.30 13.65
CA ASP A 34 -7.44 6.22 12.81
C ASP A 34 -8.59 5.49 13.50
N GLN A 35 -9.48 4.93 12.72
CA GLN A 35 -10.63 4.16 13.23
C GLN A 35 -11.05 3.06 12.27
N LEU A 36 -11.47 1.93 12.79
CA LEU A 36 -12.15 0.90 12.01
C LEU A 36 -13.67 1.16 12.03
N HIS A 37 -14.15 1.91 11.03
CA HIS A 37 -15.58 2.19 10.89
C HIS A 37 -16.37 0.89 10.63
N PRO A 38 -17.62 0.72 11.12
CA PRO A 38 -18.43 -0.49 10.88
C PRO A 38 -18.62 -0.87 9.40
N GLU A 39 -18.62 0.10 8.50
CA GLU A 39 -18.73 -0.11 7.05
C GLU A 39 -17.39 -0.30 6.33
N TYR A 40 -16.26 -0.21 7.04
CA TYR A 40 -14.91 -0.26 6.46
C TYR A 40 -14.73 -1.49 5.56
N ARG A 41 -15.01 -2.67 6.10
CA ARG A 41 -14.84 -3.93 5.39
C ARG A 41 -15.58 -3.97 4.04
N GLU A 42 -16.81 -3.48 4.00
CA GLU A 42 -17.64 -3.57 2.80
C GLU A 42 -17.36 -2.45 1.79
N LYS A 43 -16.81 -1.32 2.23
CA LYS A 43 -16.63 -0.16 1.37
C LYS A 43 -15.18 0.05 0.93
N MET A 44 -14.21 -0.16 1.83
CA MET A 44 -12.83 0.28 1.57
C MET A 44 -12.22 -0.42 0.35
N ALA A 45 -12.28 -1.74 0.28
CA ALA A 45 -11.75 -2.49 -0.86
C ALA A 45 -12.32 -2.02 -2.23
N ILE A 46 -13.61 -1.67 -2.26
CA ILE A 46 -14.27 -1.19 -3.48
C ILE A 46 -13.78 0.21 -3.86
N LEU A 47 -13.59 1.09 -2.87
CA LEU A 47 -13.07 2.44 -3.07
C LEU A 47 -11.63 2.39 -3.57
N ASP A 48 -10.78 1.58 -2.93
CA ASP A 48 -9.37 1.43 -3.32
C ASP A 48 -9.23 0.86 -4.73
N LEU A 49 -9.97 -0.22 -5.04
CA LEU A 49 -9.94 -0.82 -6.38
C LEU A 49 -10.41 0.16 -7.47
N LYS A 50 -11.41 0.99 -7.16
CA LYS A 50 -11.87 2.04 -8.07
C LYS A 50 -10.78 3.11 -8.28
N GLU A 51 -10.14 3.56 -7.21
CA GLU A 51 -9.03 4.52 -7.29
C GLU A 51 -7.87 3.99 -8.13
N LEU A 52 -7.53 2.69 -7.99
CA LEU A 52 -6.53 2.05 -8.82
C LEU A 52 -6.89 2.14 -10.32
N GLU A 53 -8.14 1.85 -10.69
CA GLU A 53 -8.60 1.97 -12.08
C GLU A 53 -8.48 3.40 -12.61
N GLU A 54 -8.87 4.40 -11.82
CA GLU A 54 -8.85 5.81 -12.20
C GLU A 54 -7.42 6.36 -12.37
N ASN A 55 -6.45 5.84 -11.62
CA ASN A 55 -5.09 6.36 -11.54
C ASN A 55 -4.02 5.40 -12.11
N ASN A 56 -4.38 4.54 -13.08
CA ASN A 56 -3.48 3.56 -13.66
C ASN A 56 -2.75 2.71 -12.60
N GLY A 57 -3.46 2.39 -11.52
CA GLY A 57 -2.95 1.58 -10.44
C GLY A 57 -3.13 0.09 -10.68
N LYS A 58 -2.57 -0.71 -9.79
CA LYS A 58 -2.72 -2.16 -9.75
C LYS A 58 -2.82 -2.67 -8.32
N CYS A 59 -3.53 -3.77 -8.18
CA CYS A 59 -3.48 -4.61 -7.00
C CYS A 59 -2.86 -5.96 -7.38
N PHE A 60 -1.80 -6.37 -6.67
CA PHE A 60 -1.24 -7.72 -6.78
C PHE A 60 -1.46 -8.49 -5.49
N LEU A 61 -1.77 -9.76 -5.63
CA LEU A 61 -2.06 -10.68 -4.55
C LEU A 61 -1.01 -11.78 -4.46
N ALA A 62 -0.58 -12.08 -3.26
CA ALA A 62 0.11 -13.33 -2.95
C ALA A 62 -0.95 -14.39 -2.64
N VAL A 63 -1.02 -15.44 -3.46
CA VAL A 63 -2.04 -16.50 -3.34
C VAL A 63 -1.39 -17.84 -3.01
N GLU A 64 -1.94 -18.52 -2.03
CA GLU A 64 -1.59 -19.89 -1.64
C GLU A 64 -2.88 -20.66 -1.34
N ASP A 65 -2.99 -21.88 -1.82
CA ASP A 65 -4.16 -22.76 -1.64
C ASP A 65 -5.49 -22.06 -1.98
N ASN A 66 -5.52 -21.31 -3.09
CA ASN A 66 -6.65 -20.51 -3.56
C ASN A 66 -7.14 -19.41 -2.60
N LYS A 67 -6.30 -18.96 -1.69
CA LYS A 67 -6.57 -17.86 -0.77
C LYS A 67 -5.52 -16.77 -0.91
N ALA A 68 -5.94 -15.50 -0.91
CA ALA A 68 -5.00 -14.40 -0.82
C ALA A 68 -4.46 -14.28 0.62
N ILE A 69 -3.14 -14.30 0.73
CA ILE A 69 -2.39 -14.26 1.99
C ILE A 69 -1.59 -12.96 2.17
N GLY A 70 -1.68 -12.09 1.19
CA GLY A 70 -1.13 -10.75 1.21
C GLY A 70 -1.51 -10.01 -0.06
N LEU A 71 -1.49 -8.70 0.00
CA LEU A 71 -1.72 -7.81 -1.13
C LEU A 71 -0.74 -6.64 -1.12
N ILE A 72 -0.57 -6.05 -2.31
CA ILE A 72 0.01 -4.73 -2.51
C ILE A 72 -0.86 -3.96 -3.48
N MET A 73 -1.15 -2.71 -3.18
CA MET A 73 -1.83 -1.76 -4.04
C MET A 73 -0.92 -0.57 -4.31
N GLY A 74 -1.06 0.02 -5.48
CA GLY A 74 -0.33 1.24 -5.81
C GLY A 74 -0.87 1.88 -7.07
N THR A 75 -0.72 3.19 -7.13
CA THR A 75 -1.23 4.09 -8.18
C THR A 75 -0.12 4.91 -8.81
N ILE A 76 -0.44 5.62 -9.88
CA ILE A 76 0.42 6.66 -10.44
C ILE A 76 0.00 8.00 -9.84
N ILE A 77 0.96 8.70 -9.25
CA ILE A 77 0.73 10.02 -8.67
C ILE A 77 0.26 10.97 -9.77
N GLN A 78 -0.87 11.62 -9.52
CA GLN A 78 -1.41 12.66 -10.38
C GLN A 78 -0.93 14.02 -9.86
N TYR A 79 -0.33 14.83 -10.75
CA TYR A 79 0.10 16.18 -10.44
C TYR A 79 -0.87 17.17 -11.09
N ASP A 80 -1.19 18.24 -10.38
CA ASP A 80 -1.97 19.33 -10.94
C ASP A 80 -1.07 20.46 -11.51
N GLU A 81 -1.70 21.48 -12.11
CA GLU A 81 -0.96 22.59 -12.71
C GLU A 81 -0.16 23.43 -11.72
N ASN A 82 -0.52 23.42 -10.44
CA ASN A 82 0.20 24.18 -9.41
C ASN A 82 1.46 23.43 -8.96
N ASP A 83 1.42 22.11 -8.97
CA ASP A 83 2.59 21.29 -8.60
C ASP A 83 3.80 21.64 -9.47
N TYR A 84 3.60 21.92 -10.76
CA TYR A 84 4.68 22.27 -11.70
C TYR A 84 5.35 23.61 -11.43
N LEU A 85 4.81 24.43 -10.52
CA LEU A 85 5.41 25.74 -10.19
C LEU A 85 6.65 25.60 -9.31
N ASP A 86 6.71 24.57 -8.46
CA ASP A 86 7.80 24.40 -7.48
C ASP A 86 8.33 22.95 -7.39
N TYR A 87 7.70 22.01 -8.11
CA TYR A 87 8.09 20.60 -8.15
C TYR A 87 8.31 20.11 -9.59
N LYS A 88 9.30 19.26 -9.81
CA LYS A 88 9.63 18.73 -11.16
C LYS A 88 8.60 17.74 -11.70
N CYS A 89 7.72 17.26 -10.87
CA CYS A 89 6.65 16.30 -11.19
C CYS A 89 7.15 15.09 -12.00
N PRO A 90 8.20 14.39 -11.56
CA PRO A 90 8.65 13.19 -12.25
C PRO A 90 7.54 12.15 -12.21
N LYS A 91 7.39 11.36 -13.27
CA LYS A 91 6.42 10.27 -13.25
C LYS A 91 6.72 9.33 -12.10
N SER A 92 5.78 9.19 -11.18
CA SER A 92 6.01 8.50 -9.91
C SER A 92 4.86 7.55 -9.60
N GLY A 93 5.22 6.40 -9.02
CA GLY A 93 4.26 5.50 -8.39
C GLY A 93 4.14 5.78 -6.90
N GLU A 94 3.01 5.43 -6.34
CA GLU A 94 2.76 5.44 -4.90
C GLU A 94 2.25 4.07 -4.47
N ILE A 95 2.83 3.51 -3.42
CA ILE A 95 2.31 2.31 -2.77
C ILE A 95 1.31 2.77 -1.73
N THR A 96 0.04 2.45 -1.95
CA THR A 96 -1.05 2.84 -1.06
C THR A 96 -1.28 1.81 0.04
N GLU A 97 -1.21 0.51 -0.29
CA GLU A 97 -1.44 -0.56 0.65
C GLU A 97 -0.41 -1.69 0.51
N LEU A 98 0.07 -2.20 1.62
CA LEU A 98 0.89 -3.41 1.68
C LEU A 98 0.61 -4.19 2.96
N ILE A 99 0.04 -5.36 2.82
CA ILE A 99 -0.22 -6.27 3.92
C ILE A 99 0.16 -7.72 3.57
N VAL A 100 0.75 -8.40 4.52
CA VAL A 100 0.89 -9.86 4.55
C VAL A 100 0.27 -10.35 5.83
N THR A 101 -0.64 -11.31 5.77
CA THR A 101 -1.30 -11.84 6.97
C THR A 101 -0.28 -12.25 8.03
N THR A 102 -0.62 -12.01 9.29
CA THR A 102 0.29 -12.22 10.44
C THR A 102 0.82 -13.64 10.53
N LYS A 103 0.04 -14.62 10.06
CA LYS A 103 0.37 -16.05 10.12
C LYS A 103 1.63 -16.45 9.33
N ILE A 104 2.00 -15.65 8.32
CA ILE A 104 3.08 -15.98 7.38
C ILE A 104 4.08 -14.85 7.16
N ARG A 105 4.12 -13.87 8.05
CA ARG A 105 5.12 -12.79 7.99
C ARG A 105 6.54 -13.35 8.08
N SER A 106 7.49 -12.60 7.52
CA SER A 106 8.93 -12.96 7.47
C SER A 106 9.29 -14.15 6.58
N THR A 107 8.41 -14.55 5.67
CA THR A 107 8.65 -15.63 4.69
C THR A 107 9.06 -15.11 3.30
N GLY A 108 9.27 -13.80 3.14
CA GLY A 108 9.62 -13.17 1.85
C GLY A 108 8.43 -12.76 0.99
N VAL A 109 7.18 -13.00 1.43
CA VAL A 109 5.96 -12.64 0.68
C VAL A 109 5.88 -11.14 0.42
N GLY A 110 6.12 -10.30 1.44
CA GLY A 110 6.13 -8.84 1.27
C GLY A 110 7.15 -8.36 0.25
N GLN A 111 8.35 -8.97 0.24
CA GLN A 111 9.38 -8.70 -0.76
C GLN A 111 8.93 -9.06 -2.17
N ALA A 112 8.29 -10.22 -2.34
CA ALA A 112 7.81 -10.66 -3.65
C ALA A 112 6.70 -9.73 -4.19
N LEU A 113 5.80 -9.25 -3.32
CA LEU A 113 4.78 -8.25 -3.66
C LEU A 113 5.43 -6.91 -4.05
N MET A 114 6.39 -6.41 -3.28
CA MET A 114 7.15 -5.20 -3.61
C MET A 114 7.83 -5.29 -4.95
N ASN A 115 8.58 -6.36 -5.20
CA ASN A 115 9.27 -6.58 -6.47
C ASN A 115 8.28 -6.53 -7.65
N LYS A 116 7.09 -7.13 -7.49
CA LYS A 116 6.07 -7.13 -8.53
C LYS A 116 5.50 -5.74 -8.82
N MET A 117 5.25 -4.95 -7.78
CA MET A 117 4.79 -3.56 -7.95
C MET A 117 5.88 -2.67 -8.54
N GLU A 118 7.12 -2.83 -8.11
CA GLU A 118 8.27 -2.10 -8.69
C GLU A 118 8.48 -2.42 -10.18
N GLU A 119 8.33 -3.71 -10.58
CA GLU A 119 8.35 -4.10 -12.00
C GLU A 119 7.25 -3.38 -12.80
N TYR A 120 6.06 -3.29 -12.24
CA TYR A 120 4.93 -2.60 -12.87
C TYR A 120 5.22 -1.10 -13.03
N PHE A 121 5.69 -0.41 -11.99
CA PHE A 121 6.03 0.99 -12.06
C PHE A 121 7.19 1.28 -13.03
N LYS A 122 8.20 0.42 -13.06
CA LYS A 122 9.29 0.49 -14.04
C LYS A 122 8.78 0.33 -15.48
N TYR A 123 7.87 -0.62 -15.71
CA TYR A 123 7.24 -0.80 -17.02
C TYR A 123 6.47 0.45 -17.48
N LEU A 124 5.82 1.15 -16.55
CA LEU A 124 5.13 2.41 -16.84
C LEU A 124 6.09 3.60 -17.00
N GLY A 125 7.39 3.44 -16.78
CA GLY A 125 8.38 4.49 -16.88
C GLY A 125 8.42 5.43 -15.68
N CYS A 126 8.01 4.97 -14.48
CA CYS A 126 8.16 5.74 -13.25
C CYS A 126 9.64 5.89 -12.89
N GLU A 127 10.01 7.10 -12.47
CA GLU A 127 11.35 7.45 -11.99
C GLU A 127 11.49 7.29 -10.48
N TYR A 128 10.39 7.44 -9.76
CA TYR A 128 10.33 7.34 -8.29
C TYR A 128 9.13 6.52 -7.84
N ILE A 129 9.25 5.97 -6.62
CA ILE A 129 8.16 5.29 -5.91
C ILE A 129 8.10 5.90 -4.51
N PHE A 130 6.90 6.30 -4.12
CA PHE A 130 6.61 6.84 -2.79
C PHE A 130 5.85 5.80 -1.96
N VAL A 131 6.01 5.87 -0.67
CA VAL A 131 5.24 5.12 0.32
C VAL A 131 5.15 5.92 1.61
N ASP A 132 3.97 6.02 2.16
CA ASP A 132 3.74 6.61 3.48
C ASP A 132 3.85 5.55 4.56
N VAL A 133 4.57 5.89 5.63
CA VAL A 133 4.78 4.98 6.75
C VAL A 133 4.60 5.72 8.06
N PHE A 134 3.74 5.21 8.92
CA PHE A 134 3.58 5.77 10.28
C PHE A 134 4.93 5.85 11.01
N ALA A 135 5.21 6.97 11.65
CA ALA A 135 6.47 7.20 12.37
C ALA A 135 6.74 6.15 13.47
N TYR A 136 5.70 5.55 14.00
CA TYR A 136 5.78 4.49 15.03
C TYR A 136 5.82 3.07 14.45
N ASN A 137 5.67 2.92 13.13
CA ASN A 137 5.77 1.63 12.45
C ASN A 137 7.23 1.22 12.19
N GLN A 138 7.98 0.93 13.26
CA GLN A 138 9.40 0.58 13.13
C GLN A 138 9.62 -0.65 12.24
N LYS A 139 8.67 -1.60 12.22
CA LYS A 139 8.76 -2.80 11.36
C LYS A 139 8.64 -2.43 9.89
N GLY A 140 7.67 -1.58 9.53
CA GLY A 140 7.49 -1.04 8.18
C GLY A 140 8.70 -0.20 7.74
N ILE A 141 9.15 0.73 8.58
CA ILE A 141 10.34 1.56 8.31
C ILE A 141 11.56 0.68 8.00
N ASN A 142 11.83 -0.32 8.85
CA ASN A 142 12.96 -1.23 8.63
C ASN A 142 12.80 -2.08 7.37
N PHE A 143 11.57 -2.47 7.03
CA PHE A 143 11.28 -3.20 5.80
C PHE A 143 11.58 -2.34 4.58
N TYR A 144 11.03 -1.13 4.49
CA TYR A 144 11.25 -0.23 3.34
C TYR A 144 12.71 0.23 3.23
N ASN A 145 13.39 0.51 4.34
CA ASN A 145 14.82 0.83 4.32
C ASN A 145 15.66 -0.30 3.67
N LYS A 146 15.33 -1.56 3.94
CA LYS A 146 16.01 -2.72 3.30
C LYS A 146 15.72 -2.81 1.80
N GLN A 147 14.62 -2.23 1.33
CA GLN A 147 14.27 -2.13 -0.09
C GLN A 147 14.92 -0.92 -0.79
N GLY A 148 15.70 -0.11 -0.07
CA GLY A 148 16.35 1.08 -0.61
C GLY A 148 15.53 2.37 -0.50
N TYR A 149 14.37 2.34 0.15
CA TYR A 149 13.62 3.56 0.46
C TYR A 149 14.31 4.36 1.57
N HIS A 150 14.20 5.67 1.51
CA HIS A 150 14.70 6.59 2.53
C HIS A 150 13.67 7.67 2.81
N PRO A 151 13.62 8.21 4.04
CA PRO A 151 12.63 9.22 4.39
C PRO A 151 12.88 10.52 3.60
N ARG A 152 11.81 11.10 3.06
CA ARG A 152 11.83 12.37 2.34
C ARG A 152 11.22 13.52 3.14
N MET A 153 10.13 13.26 3.88
CA MET A 153 9.42 14.25 4.66
C MET A 153 9.03 13.69 6.03
N HIS A 154 8.75 14.59 6.96
CA HIS A 154 8.12 14.27 8.24
C HIS A 154 6.86 15.09 8.40
N ILE A 155 5.77 14.46 8.80
CA ILE A 155 4.51 15.11 9.15
C ILE A 155 4.53 15.34 10.66
N GLY A 156 4.39 16.60 11.07
CA GLY A 156 4.25 16.97 12.49
C GLY A 156 2.79 17.15 12.85
N ILE A 157 2.38 16.64 14.00
CA ILE A 157 1.03 16.80 14.55
C ILE A 157 1.09 17.45 15.94
N LYS A 158 0.11 18.29 16.25
CA LYS A 158 -0.07 18.90 17.57
C LYS A 158 -1.56 19.04 17.86
N LYS A 159 -2.00 18.47 18.96
CA LYS A 159 -3.36 18.72 19.50
C LYS A 159 -3.39 20.13 20.11
N ILE A 160 -4.46 20.90 19.82
CA ILE A 160 -4.69 22.26 20.31
C ILE A 160 -5.75 22.23 21.40
#